data_ae6c712802ca4dcff420968648717e7a
#
_entry.id   ae6c712802ca4dcff420968648717e7a
#
_cell.length_a   1.000
_cell.length_b   1.000
_cell.length_c   1.000
_cell.angle_alpha   90.00
_cell.angle_beta   90.00
_cell.angle_gamma   90.00
#
_symmetry.space_group_name_H-M   'P 1'
#
loop_
_entity.id
_entity.type
_entity.pdbx_description
1 polymer ?
#
loop_
_entity_poly.entity_id
_entity_poly.type
_entity_poly.pdbx_seq_one_letter_code
_entity_poly.pdbx_strand_id
1 'polypeptide(L)'
;MLSPKDLIILSCKSLIANKVRSALTTLGVFMGVGAVNATLQVGDISRAVLARELAKRGTPHVQVSVWSTEGKQASLSEMNYLGKNISNMIAISGKNDLREQKKVFYQGEEAEPNQLAVTEYYLQTTGKKLLKGRFFNTKDFLQYRAVIVIDEDLADKFFKNQNSLGQKLLTDGRLYTVVGVIENQTSFGMEPKGSLLLPISRYIATTGIDSIQTISIRPRNPDKMEELKGIAQELLQKRLPGAEVYAYSNIEDILAGQQILGIASQALTLLSGISLVISGVGITNITIAAVIERTAEIGLRRAIGATKYEILWQFIIEAAILSLVGGITAIAAIHGITTGVAMVFNLPYEFEIKTVSFSLGSALFVGVGAAFIPSLRASKLDPVKALRQS
;
A
#
# COMPACT_ATOMS: atom_id res chain seq x y z
N MET A 1 -49.29 -14.54 19.91
CA MET A 1 -47.88 -14.20 19.67
C MET A 1 -47.50 -14.62 18.26
N LEU A 2 -47.08 -13.69 17.43
CA LEU A 2 -46.57 -13.99 16.09
C LEU A 2 -45.20 -14.71 16.23
N SER A 3 -45.01 -15.77 15.44
CA SER A 3 -43.71 -16.45 15.44
C SER A 3 -42.65 -15.55 14.75
N PRO A 4 -41.35 -15.68 15.07
CA PRO A 4 -40.31 -14.93 14.36
C PRO A 4 -40.33 -15.11 12.85
N LYS A 5 -40.76 -16.28 12.38
CA LYS A 5 -40.94 -16.57 10.94
C LYS A 5 -42.09 -15.75 10.33
N ASP A 6 -43.19 -15.59 11.05
CA ASP A 6 -44.37 -14.81 10.57
C ASP A 6 -43.99 -13.32 10.50
N LEU A 7 -43.19 -12.80 11.43
CA LEU A 7 -42.69 -11.44 11.39
C LEU A 7 -41.81 -11.18 10.16
N ILE A 8 -40.92 -12.09 9.81
CA ILE A 8 -40.08 -11.96 8.61
C ILE A 8 -40.94 -11.99 7.34
N ILE A 9 -41.91 -12.92 7.24
CA ILE A 9 -42.79 -13.02 6.08
C ILE A 9 -43.66 -11.76 5.93
N LEU A 10 -44.18 -11.22 7.02
CA LEU A 10 -44.93 -9.96 7.01
C LEU A 10 -44.07 -8.79 6.58
N SER A 11 -42.83 -8.70 7.08
CA SER A 11 -41.88 -7.68 6.69
C SER A 11 -41.56 -7.74 5.19
N CYS A 12 -41.28 -8.92 4.65
CA CYS A 12 -41.04 -9.11 3.22
C CYS A 12 -42.23 -8.70 2.35
N LYS A 13 -43.46 -9.11 2.74
CA LYS A 13 -44.69 -8.72 2.02
C LYS A 13 -44.87 -7.20 2.03
N SER A 14 -44.65 -6.56 3.16
CA SER A 14 -44.69 -5.11 3.33
C SER A 14 -43.73 -4.36 2.38
N LEU A 15 -42.52 -4.87 2.24
CA LEU A 15 -41.48 -4.27 1.37
C LEU A 15 -41.86 -4.41 -0.13
N ILE A 16 -42.44 -5.53 -0.52
CA ILE A 16 -42.87 -5.76 -1.91
C ILE A 16 -44.10 -4.89 -2.27
N ALA A 17 -44.97 -4.60 -1.30
CA ALA A 17 -46.14 -3.75 -1.53
C ALA A 17 -45.78 -2.31 -1.88
N ASN A 18 -44.64 -1.76 -1.36
CA ASN A 18 -44.22 -0.38 -1.56
C ASN A 18 -42.85 -0.30 -2.26
N LYS A 19 -42.75 -0.77 -3.52
CA LYS A 19 -41.54 -0.94 -4.30
C LYS A 19 -40.66 0.35 -4.38
N VAL A 20 -41.27 1.50 -4.66
CA VAL A 20 -40.52 2.78 -4.82
C VAL A 20 -39.85 3.16 -3.51
N ARG A 21 -40.54 3.04 -2.38
CA ARG A 21 -40.00 3.34 -1.06
C ARG A 21 -38.84 2.41 -0.72
N SER A 22 -39.07 1.11 -0.88
CA SER A 22 -38.01 0.11 -0.61
C SER A 22 -36.78 0.32 -1.48
N ALA A 23 -36.96 0.65 -2.78
CA ALA A 23 -35.87 0.97 -3.69
C ALA A 23 -35.09 2.21 -3.26
N LEU A 24 -35.76 3.30 -2.89
CA LEU A 24 -35.12 4.55 -2.42
C LEU A 24 -34.33 4.32 -1.12
N THR A 25 -34.91 3.57 -0.17
CA THR A 25 -34.22 3.23 1.08
C THR A 25 -32.99 2.37 0.81
N THR A 26 -33.14 1.33 -0.01
CA THR A 26 -32.04 0.45 -0.39
C THR A 26 -30.94 1.22 -1.12
N LEU A 27 -31.29 2.17 -2.00
CA LEU A 27 -30.34 3.03 -2.69
C LEU A 27 -29.57 3.92 -1.71
N GLY A 28 -30.26 4.51 -0.71
CA GLY A 28 -29.62 5.30 0.32
C GLY A 28 -28.58 4.47 1.11
N VAL A 29 -28.95 3.25 1.53
CA VAL A 29 -28.02 2.33 2.19
C VAL A 29 -26.88 1.91 1.27
N PHE A 30 -27.19 1.59 0.01
CA PHE A 30 -26.21 1.24 -1.02
C PHE A 30 -25.14 2.32 -1.15
N MET A 31 -25.51 3.60 -1.24
CA MET A 31 -24.59 4.72 -1.36
C MET A 31 -23.71 4.86 -0.10
N GLY A 32 -24.33 4.81 1.09
CA GLY A 32 -23.60 4.96 2.35
C GLY A 32 -22.60 3.81 2.61
N VAL A 33 -23.05 2.59 2.47
CA VAL A 33 -22.22 1.39 2.66
C VAL A 33 -21.19 1.24 1.56
N GLY A 34 -21.56 1.57 0.31
CA GLY A 34 -20.64 1.61 -0.81
C GLY A 34 -19.46 2.56 -0.57
N ALA A 35 -19.76 3.76 -0.07
CA ALA A 35 -18.71 4.73 0.29
C ALA A 35 -17.77 4.20 1.38
N VAL A 36 -18.31 3.56 2.43
CA VAL A 36 -17.48 2.94 3.49
C VAL A 36 -16.63 1.81 2.93
N ASN A 37 -17.23 0.90 2.16
CA ASN A 37 -16.51 -0.24 1.60
C ASN A 37 -15.43 0.19 0.62
N ALA A 38 -15.71 1.17 -0.26
CA ALA A 38 -14.73 1.73 -1.18
C ALA A 38 -13.55 2.37 -0.43
N THR A 39 -13.82 3.14 0.63
CA THR A 39 -12.78 3.76 1.46
C THR A 39 -11.85 2.73 2.10
N LEU A 40 -12.43 1.66 2.66
CA LEU A 40 -11.64 0.58 3.27
C LEU A 40 -10.79 -0.15 2.22
N GLN A 41 -11.36 -0.50 1.05
CA GLN A 41 -10.62 -1.16 -0.03
C GLN A 41 -9.48 -0.29 -0.57
N VAL A 42 -9.70 1.02 -0.77
CA VAL A 42 -8.63 1.95 -1.16
C VAL A 42 -7.51 1.97 -0.11
N GLY A 43 -7.86 1.98 1.18
CA GLY A 43 -6.88 1.90 2.27
C GLY A 43 -6.07 0.60 2.26
N ASP A 44 -6.71 -0.53 2.00
CA ASP A 44 -6.05 -1.85 1.95
C ASP A 44 -5.13 -1.97 0.73
N ILE A 45 -5.59 -1.57 -0.46
CA ILE A 45 -4.77 -1.51 -1.68
C ILE A 45 -3.56 -0.59 -1.48
N SER A 46 -3.76 0.60 -0.91
CA SER A 46 -2.68 1.55 -0.66
C SER A 46 -1.60 0.96 0.25
N ARG A 47 -1.99 0.26 1.32
CA ARG A 47 -1.05 -0.45 2.21
C ARG A 47 -0.31 -1.57 1.51
N ALA A 48 -1.00 -2.35 0.66
CA ALA A 48 -0.39 -3.44 -0.08
C ALA A 48 0.60 -2.94 -1.16
N VAL A 49 0.27 -1.86 -1.87
CA VAL A 49 1.18 -1.19 -2.81
C VAL A 49 2.42 -0.68 -2.09
N LEU A 50 2.22 0.01 -0.95
CA LEU A 50 3.32 0.53 -0.14
C LEU A 50 4.25 -0.58 0.35
N ALA A 51 3.68 -1.67 0.90
CA ALA A 51 4.46 -2.83 1.34
C ALA A 51 5.27 -3.45 0.19
N ARG A 52 4.68 -3.54 -1.01
CA ARG A 52 5.34 -4.03 -2.22
C ARG A 52 6.49 -3.11 -2.66
N GLU A 53 6.29 -1.79 -2.62
CA GLU A 53 7.33 -0.82 -2.98
C GLU A 53 8.48 -0.81 -1.96
N LEU A 54 8.18 -0.89 -0.66
CA LEU A 54 9.20 -1.02 0.38
C LEU A 54 10.03 -2.30 0.20
N ALA A 55 9.38 -3.42 -0.11
CA ALA A 55 10.08 -4.68 -0.36
C ALA A 55 11.04 -4.61 -1.56
N LYS A 56 10.68 -3.87 -2.62
CA LYS A 56 11.52 -3.69 -3.80
C LYS A 56 12.73 -2.78 -3.56
N ARG A 57 12.61 -1.77 -2.70
CA ARG A 57 13.70 -0.81 -2.42
C ARG A 57 14.76 -1.33 -1.47
N GLY A 58 14.58 -2.56 -0.98
CA GLY A 58 15.49 -3.20 -0.01
C GLY A 58 15.37 -2.59 1.38
N THR A 59 16.44 -2.69 2.16
CA THR A 59 16.40 -2.19 3.54
C THR A 59 16.50 -0.66 3.59
N PRO A 60 15.79 -0.01 4.54
CA PRO A 60 15.91 1.42 4.79
C PRO A 60 17.37 1.82 5.06
N HIS A 61 17.89 2.79 4.31
CA HIS A 61 19.23 3.34 4.50
C HIS A 61 19.29 4.80 4.05
N VAL A 62 20.20 5.54 4.65
CA VAL A 62 20.51 6.92 4.29
C VAL A 62 21.51 6.91 3.15
N GLN A 63 21.27 7.72 2.13
CA GLN A 63 22.15 7.97 1.01
C GLN A 63 22.70 9.39 1.13
N VAL A 64 24.01 9.55 1.01
CA VAL A 64 24.68 10.84 1.06
C VAL A 64 25.45 11.04 -0.24
N SER A 65 25.16 12.13 -0.92
CA SER A 65 25.83 12.55 -2.15
C SER A 65 26.46 13.92 -1.95
N VAL A 66 27.64 14.12 -2.53
CA VAL A 66 28.35 15.36 -2.48
C VAL A 66 28.36 15.98 -3.88
N TRP A 67 27.93 17.22 -3.96
CA TRP A 67 27.96 17.99 -5.19
C TRP A 67 28.78 19.25 -5.01
N SER A 68 29.65 19.55 -5.97
CA SER A 68 30.49 20.74 -5.92
C SER A 68 30.78 21.25 -7.33
N THR A 69 30.68 22.54 -7.50
CA THR A 69 31.11 23.25 -8.73
C THR A 69 32.62 23.24 -8.92
N GLU A 70 33.38 23.07 -7.83
CA GLU A 70 34.84 22.99 -7.84
C GLU A 70 35.38 21.57 -8.06
N GLY A 71 34.49 20.58 -8.36
CA GLY A 71 34.92 19.20 -8.57
C GLY A 71 35.25 18.42 -7.30
N LYS A 72 35.04 18.96 -6.11
CA LYS A 72 35.19 18.23 -4.84
C LYS A 72 34.08 17.16 -4.74
N GLN A 73 34.48 15.91 -4.60
CA GLN A 73 33.60 14.77 -4.44
C GLN A 73 34.00 13.96 -3.21
N ALA A 74 33.06 13.18 -2.66
CA ALA A 74 33.44 12.24 -1.63
C ALA A 74 34.32 11.13 -2.21
N SER A 75 35.23 10.61 -1.42
CA SER A 75 36.13 9.48 -1.76
C SER A 75 36.00 8.37 -0.72
N LEU A 76 36.73 7.28 -0.90
CA LEU A 76 36.85 6.22 0.12
C LEU A 76 37.28 6.76 1.48
N SER A 77 38.08 7.86 1.52
CA SER A 77 38.54 8.46 2.79
C SER A 77 37.38 9.11 3.55
N GLU A 78 36.47 9.77 2.87
CA GLU A 78 35.27 10.39 3.45
C GLU A 78 34.27 9.31 3.92
N MET A 79 34.07 8.24 3.14
CA MET A 79 33.30 7.11 3.56
C MET A 79 33.85 6.47 4.85
N ASN A 80 35.14 6.23 4.91
CA ASN A 80 35.81 5.67 6.08
C ASN A 80 35.75 6.63 7.29
N TYR A 81 35.82 7.93 7.06
CA TYR A 81 35.66 8.94 8.11
C TYR A 81 34.25 8.89 8.72
N LEU A 82 33.22 8.83 7.90
CA LEU A 82 31.86 8.62 8.38
C LEU A 82 31.73 7.31 9.17
N GLY A 83 32.30 6.22 8.65
CA GLY A 83 32.28 4.91 9.30
C GLY A 83 32.89 4.88 10.69
N LYS A 84 33.89 5.75 10.95
CA LYS A 84 34.56 5.89 12.27
C LYS A 84 33.78 6.79 13.24
N ASN A 85 33.06 7.78 12.74
CA ASN A 85 32.38 8.79 13.57
C ASN A 85 30.89 8.55 13.81
N ILE A 86 30.30 7.62 13.08
CA ILE A 86 28.88 7.24 13.26
C ILE A 86 28.82 5.88 13.95
N SER A 87 28.38 5.87 15.22
CA SER A 87 28.37 4.66 16.05
C SER A 87 27.08 3.81 15.91
N ASN A 88 25.95 4.42 15.48
CA ASN A 88 24.65 3.75 15.45
C ASN A 88 24.27 3.24 14.05
N MET A 89 25.20 2.56 13.37
CA MET A 89 24.98 1.95 12.06
C MET A 89 25.27 0.44 12.06
N ILE A 90 24.71 -0.27 11.08
CA ILE A 90 25.00 -1.68 10.80
C ILE A 90 26.14 -1.78 9.80
N ALA A 91 26.06 -1.02 8.72
CA ALA A 91 27.02 -1.03 7.63
C ALA A 91 27.05 0.32 6.91
N ILE A 92 28.19 0.59 6.27
CA ILE A 92 28.39 1.71 5.36
C ILE A 92 28.98 1.19 4.05
N SER A 93 28.54 1.74 2.93
CA SER A 93 29.03 1.37 1.60
C SER A 93 29.05 2.57 0.67
N GLY A 94 29.88 2.49 -0.34
CA GLY A 94 29.94 3.45 -1.43
C GLY A 94 29.54 2.82 -2.76
N LYS A 95 28.93 3.61 -3.64
CA LYS A 95 28.66 3.24 -5.01
C LYS A 95 28.96 4.35 -5.99
N ASN A 96 29.35 3.95 -7.21
CA ASN A 96 29.41 4.79 -8.39
C ASN A 96 28.55 4.17 -9.48
N ASP A 97 27.64 4.96 -10.05
CA ASP A 97 26.96 4.60 -11.27
C ASP A 97 27.88 4.90 -12.45
N LEU A 98 28.19 3.92 -13.29
CA LEU A 98 29.00 4.13 -14.46
C LEU A 98 28.18 4.93 -15.48
N ARG A 99 28.58 6.19 -15.76
CA ARG A 99 27.81 7.13 -16.59
C ARG A 99 27.67 6.67 -18.05
N GLU A 100 28.66 5.97 -18.58
CA GLU A 100 28.56 5.33 -19.89
C GLU A 100 28.03 3.91 -19.69
N GLN A 101 26.75 3.68 -20.05
CA GLN A 101 26.20 2.32 -20.09
C GLN A 101 26.93 1.54 -21.18
N LYS A 102 27.98 0.81 -20.77
CA LYS A 102 28.75 -0.01 -21.69
C LYS A 102 28.05 -1.31 -21.97
N LYS A 103 28.04 -1.70 -23.24
CA LYS A 103 27.50 -2.98 -23.65
C LYS A 103 28.25 -4.12 -22.99
N VAL A 104 27.50 -5.12 -22.58
CA VAL A 104 28.01 -6.39 -22.04
C VAL A 104 27.72 -7.47 -23.07
N PHE A 105 28.73 -8.29 -23.38
CA PHE A 105 28.63 -9.32 -24.38
C PHE A 105 28.90 -10.72 -23.80
N TYR A 106 28.08 -11.68 -24.24
CA TYR A 106 28.28 -13.08 -23.96
C TYR A 106 27.86 -13.93 -25.16
N GLN A 107 28.76 -14.71 -25.74
CA GLN A 107 28.51 -15.64 -26.86
C GLN A 107 27.67 -15.04 -28.03
N GLY A 108 27.92 -13.76 -28.35
CA GLY A 108 27.19 -13.07 -29.44
C GLY A 108 25.88 -12.36 -29.01
N GLU A 109 25.40 -12.58 -27.81
CA GLU A 109 24.30 -11.81 -27.23
C GLU A 109 24.83 -10.54 -26.55
N GLU A 110 24.04 -9.44 -26.60
CA GLU A 110 24.39 -8.17 -25.95
C GLU A 110 23.30 -7.69 -24.99
N ALA A 111 23.73 -6.96 -23.96
CA ALA A 111 22.87 -6.25 -23.02
C ALA A 111 23.50 -4.91 -22.61
N GLU A 112 22.64 -3.99 -22.16
CA GLU A 112 23.06 -2.69 -21.58
C GLU A 112 22.56 -2.59 -20.14
N PRO A 113 23.13 -3.38 -19.20
CA PRO A 113 22.71 -3.34 -17.80
C PRO A 113 23.18 -2.07 -17.12
N ASN A 114 22.52 -1.72 -16.01
CA ASN A 114 23.02 -0.71 -15.09
C ASN A 114 24.35 -1.19 -14.45
N GLN A 115 25.43 -0.49 -14.72
CA GLN A 115 26.75 -0.86 -14.20
C GLN A 115 27.11 -0.04 -12.97
N LEU A 116 27.42 -0.72 -11.87
CA LEU A 116 27.70 -0.13 -10.57
C LEU A 116 29.06 -0.58 -10.05
N ALA A 117 29.92 0.37 -9.69
CA ALA A 117 31.11 0.07 -8.91
C ALA A 117 30.78 0.22 -7.41
N VAL A 118 31.00 -0.83 -6.62
CA VAL A 118 30.53 -0.90 -5.24
C VAL A 118 31.63 -1.34 -4.26
N THR A 119 31.45 -0.96 -2.98
CA THR A 119 32.34 -1.39 -1.90
C THR A 119 31.88 -2.72 -1.28
N GLU A 120 32.70 -3.30 -0.39
CA GLU A 120 32.52 -4.63 0.19
C GLU A 120 31.19 -4.84 0.89
N TYR A 121 30.70 -3.85 1.65
CA TYR A 121 29.48 -3.96 2.47
C TYR A 121 28.20 -3.53 1.75
N TYR A 122 28.23 -3.41 0.43
CA TYR A 122 27.09 -2.93 -0.36
C TYR A 122 25.81 -3.76 -0.16
N LEU A 123 25.90 -5.09 -0.16
CA LEU A 123 24.71 -5.92 0.08
C LEU A 123 24.15 -5.77 1.50
N GLN A 124 25.04 -5.64 2.49
CA GLN A 124 24.60 -5.46 3.88
C GLN A 124 23.90 -4.11 4.08
N THR A 125 24.36 -3.07 3.38
CA THR A 125 23.79 -1.74 3.47
C THR A 125 22.45 -1.66 2.74
N THR A 126 22.35 -2.19 1.52
CA THR A 126 21.15 -2.13 0.68
C THR A 126 20.13 -3.21 1.01
N GLY A 127 20.54 -4.30 1.66
CA GLY A 127 19.68 -5.45 1.99
C GLY A 127 19.39 -6.37 0.81
N LYS A 128 20.06 -6.18 -0.33
CA LYS A 128 19.94 -7.09 -1.48
C LYS A 128 20.39 -8.50 -1.11
N LYS A 129 19.65 -9.50 -1.54
CA LYS A 129 19.96 -10.91 -1.27
C LYS A 129 20.87 -11.50 -2.34
N LEU A 130 21.83 -12.28 -1.89
CA LEU A 130 22.63 -13.11 -2.76
C LEU A 130 21.86 -14.40 -3.06
N LEU A 131 21.58 -14.67 -4.32
CA LEU A 131 20.83 -15.86 -4.77
C LEU A 131 21.74 -17.05 -5.06
N LYS A 132 22.88 -16.79 -5.72
CA LYS A 132 23.85 -17.85 -6.08
C LYS A 132 25.28 -17.32 -5.94
N GLY A 133 26.22 -18.21 -5.62
CA GLY A 133 27.64 -17.89 -5.55
C GLY A 133 28.04 -17.09 -4.31
N ARG A 134 28.91 -16.09 -4.49
CA ARG A 134 29.41 -15.22 -3.42
C ARG A 134 29.44 -13.76 -3.84
N PHE A 135 29.39 -12.87 -2.88
CA PHE A 135 29.70 -11.45 -3.09
C PHE A 135 31.23 -11.19 -3.07
N PHE A 136 31.61 -9.97 -3.33
CA PHE A 136 33.02 -9.55 -3.27
C PHE A 136 33.58 -9.68 -1.86
N ASN A 137 34.82 -10.13 -1.78
CA ASN A 137 35.56 -10.23 -0.53
C ASN A 137 36.78 -9.29 -0.56
N THR A 138 37.41 -9.08 0.58
CA THR A 138 38.55 -8.19 0.74
C THR A 138 39.70 -8.48 -0.26
N LYS A 139 39.90 -9.76 -0.65
CA LYS A 139 40.95 -10.13 -1.64
C LYS A 139 40.60 -9.62 -3.04
N ASP A 140 39.30 -9.58 -3.41
CA ASP A 140 38.88 -9.05 -4.72
C ASP A 140 39.21 -7.56 -4.84
N PHE A 141 39.08 -6.80 -3.73
CA PHE A 141 39.44 -5.39 -3.67
C PHE A 141 40.94 -5.16 -3.66
N LEU A 142 41.68 -5.88 -2.80
CA LEU A 142 43.12 -5.70 -2.65
C LEU A 142 43.92 -6.12 -3.89
N GLN A 143 43.43 -7.17 -4.59
CA GLN A 143 44.13 -7.71 -5.78
C GLN A 143 43.52 -7.18 -7.09
N TYR A 144 42.62 -6.24 -7.04
CA TYR A 144 41.97 -5.65 -8.23
C TYR A 144 41.39 -6.69 -9.17
N ARG A 145 40.79 -7.78 -8.62
CA ARG A 145 40.33 -8.93 -9.43
C ARG A 145 39.25 -8.51 -10.44
N ALA A 146 39.35 -9.07 -11.64
CA ALA A 146 38.34 -8.89 -12.69
C ALA A 146 37.12 -9.82 -12.45
N VAL A 147 36.38 -9.56 -11.38
CA VAL A 147 35.18 -10.30 -10.98
C VAL A 147 33.97 -9.38 -11.00
N ILE A 148 32.81 -9.95 -11.28
CA ILE A 148 31.53 -9.25 -11.29
C ILE A 148 30.45 -10.05 -10.58
N VAL A 149 29.44 -9.34 -10.09
CA VAL A 149 28.17 -9.89 -9.62
C VAL A 149 27.09 -9.31 -10.51
N ILE A 150 26.18 -10.17 -10.97
CA ILE A 150 25.06 -9.79 -11.85
C ILE A 150 23.75 -10.00 -11.11
N ASP A 151 22.66 -9.38 -11.57
CA ASP A 151 21.33 -9.69 -11.07
C ASP A 151 20.67 -10.85 -11.81
N GLU A 152 19.51 -11.25 -11.34
CA GLU A 152 18.72 -12.34 -11.88
C GLU A 152 18.31 -12.10 -13.34
N ASP A 153 17.90 -10.87 -13.69
CA ASP A 153 17.48 -10.52 -15.07
C ASP A 153 18.62 -10.68 -16.08
N LEU A 154 19.81 -10.22 -15.72
CA LEU A 154 20.98 -10.36 -16.60
C LEU A 154 21.44 -11.82 -16.67
N ALA A 155 21.31 -12.57 -15.57
CA ALA A 155 21.60 -13.98 -15.54
C ALA A 155 20.63 -14.77 -16.43
N ASP A 156 19.36 -14.51 -16.38
CA ASP A 156 18.33 -15.16 -17.20
C ASP A 156 18.47 -14.81 -18.68
N LYS A 157 18.81 -13.53 -19.00
CA LYS A 157 19.03 -13.09 -20.38
C LYS A 157 20.19 -13.85 -21.03
N PHE A 158 21.35 -13.93 -20.38
CA PHE A 158 22.54 -14.49 -20.98
C PHE A 158 22.65 -16.00 -20.84
N PHE A 159 22.16 -16.59 -19.74
CA PHE A 159 22.45 -17.98 -19.39
C PHE A 159 21.25 -18.91 -19.51
N LYS A 160 20.01 -18.41 -19.69
CA LYS A 160 18.80 -19.22 -19.98
C LYS A 160 18.72 -20.50 -19.14
N ASN A 161 18.81 -20.36 -17.81
CA ASN A 161 18.86 -21.47 -16.84
C ASN A 161 20.17 -22.29 -16.77
N GLN A 162 21.22 -21.90 -17.48
CA GLN A 162 22.55 -22.49 -17.30
C GLN A 162 23.26 -21.88 -16.07
N ASN A 163 24.32 -22.53 -15.59
CA ASN A 163 25.11 -22.01 -14.50
C ASN A 163 25.90 -20.77 -14.94
N SER A 164 25.55 -19.60 -14.40
CA SER A 164 26.24 -18.32 -14.64
C SER A 164 27.57 -18.18 -13.91
N LEU A 165 27.75 -18.93 -12.80
CA LEU A 165 28.94 -18.82 -11.97
C LEU A 165 30.18 -19.36 -12.70
N GLY A 166 31.28 -18.58 -12.65
CA GLY A 166 32.54 -18.87 -13.34
C GLY A 166 32.55 -18.49 -14.83
N GLN A 167 31.44 -18.12 -15.42
CA GLN A 167 31.37 -17.64 -16.81
C GLN A 167 32.03 -16.27 -16.94
N LYS A 168 32.51 -15.98 -18.15
CA LYS A 168 33.20 -14.72 -18.46
C LYS A 168 32.34 -13.84 -19.35
N LEU A 169 32.07 -12.63 -18.88
CA LEU A 169 31.39 -11.58 -19.66
C LEU A 169 32.41 -10.54 -20.15
N LEU A 170 32.23 -10.10 -21.38
CA LEU A 170 33.06 -9.04 -21.96
C LEU A 170 32.35 -7.69 -21.77
N THR A 171 32.98 -6.76 -21.09
CA THR A 171 32.54 -5.38 -20.99
C THR A 171 33.75 -4.46 -20.98
N ASP A 172 33.66 -3.28 -21.63
CA ASP A 172 34.76 -2.32 -21.74
C ASP A 172 36.07 -2.94 -22.29
N GLY A 173 35.93 -3.86 -23.27
CA GLY A 173 37.07 -4.56 -23.86
C GLY A 173 37.82 -5.50 -22.91
N ARG A 174 37.23 -5.83 -21.74
CA ARG A 174 37.86 -6.69 -20.70
C ARG A 174 36.94 -7.84 -20.30
N LEU A 175 37.54 -8.97 -19.99
CA LEU A 175 36.80 -10.14 -19.50
C LEU A 175 36.70 -10.10 -17.97
N TYR A 176 35.48 -10.28 -17.47
CA TYR A 176 35.14 -10.37 -16.06
C TYR A 176 34.50 -11.72 -15.74
N THR A 177 34.90 -12.32 -14.64
CA THR A 177 34.32 -13.62 -14.19
C THR A 177 33.11 -13.36 -13.28
N VAL A 178 31.99 -13.98 -13.57
CA VAL A 178 30.78 -13.94 -12.72
C VAL A 178 31.04 -14.78 -11.46
N VAL A 179 30.97 -14.14 -10.29
CA VAL A 179 31.19 -14.81 -8.98
C VAL A 179 29.93 -14.94 -8.14
N GLY A 180 28.86 -14.20 -8.49
CA GLY A 180 27.60 -14.25 -7.77
C GLY A 180 26.44 -13.71 -8.58
N VAL A 181 25.24 -14.07 -8.14
CA VAL A 181 23.95 -13.56 -8.66
C VAL A 181 23.16 -13.02 -7.49
N ILE A 182 22.64 -11.80 -7.62
CA ILE A 182 21.79 -11.12 -6.64
C ILE A 182 20.36 -10.99 -7.13
N GLU A 183 19.44 -10.78 -6.19
CA GLU A 183 18.04 -10.49 -6.54
C GLU A 183 17.92 -9.17 -7.32
N ASN A 184 16.97 -9.17 -8.25
CA ASN A 184 16.63 -7.94 -8.97
C ASN A 184 15.83 -6.99 -8.08
N GLN A 185 16.04 -5.69 -8.26
CA GLN A 185 15.25 -4.62 -7.65
C GLN A 185 14.80 -3.66 -8.76
N THR A 186 13.73 -4.04 -9.47
CA THR A 186 13.09 -3.17 -10.46
C THR A 186 12.14 -2.19 -9.79
N SER A 187 12.25 -0.91 -10.13
CA SER A 187 11.24 0.10 -9.77
C SER A 187 9.97 -0.08 -10.60
N PHE A 188 8.82 0.23 -10.01
CA PHE A 188 7.52 0.14 -10.65
C PHE A 188 7.51 0.90 -11.99
N GLY A 189 7.09 0.23 -13.07
CA GLY A 189 6.92 0.83 -14.39
C GLY A 189 8.18 0.95 -15.26
N MET A 190 9.35 0.48 -14.80
CA MET A 190 10.56 0.41 -15.62
C MET A 190 10.79 -1.02 -16.12
N GLU A 191 11.16 -1.15 -17.39
CA GLU A 191 11.62 -2.43 -17.92
C GLU A 191 12.90 -2.87 -17.20
N PRO A 192 13.03 -4.15 -16.86
CA PRO A 192 14.23 -4.68 -16.21
C PRO A 192 15.41 -4.62 -17.19
N LYS A 193 16.34 -3.69 -16.94
CA LYS A 193 17.58 -3.57 -17.76
C LYS A 193 18.68 -4.52 -17.30
N GLY A 194 18.50 -5.15 -16.16
CA GLY A 194 19.55 -5.90 -15.48
C GLY A 194 20.58 -4.99 -14.82
N SER A 195 21.37 -5.55 -13.91
CA SER A 195 22.44 -4.85 -13.18
C SER A 195 23.71 -5.67 -13.14
N LEU A 196 24.83 -4.98 -13.31
CA LEU A 196 26.17 -5.55 -13.20
C LEU A 196 26.97 -4.76 -12.16
N LEU A 197 27.44 -5.46 -11.14
CA LEU A 197 28.26 -4.88 -10.09
C LEU A 197 29.73 -5.26 -10.28
N LEU A 198 30.64 -4.33 -10.01
CA LEU A 198 32.09 -4.57 -9.97
C LEU A 198 32.72 -3.95 -8.71
N PRO A 199 33.85 -4.47 -8.23
CA PRO A 199 34.57 -3.89 -7.10
C PRO A 199 35.02 -2.46 -7.41
N ILE A 200 34.77 -1.52 -6.48
CA ILE A 200 35.12 -0.11 -6.67
C ILE A 200 36.66 0.09 -6.88
N SER A 201 37.50 -0.74 -6.22
CA SER A 201 38.93 -0.71 -6.45
C SER A 201 39.32 -0.99 -7.89
N ARG A 202 38.63 -1.92 -8.55
CA ARG A 202 38.81 -2.23 -9.97
C ARG A 202 38.42 -1.04 -10.85
N TYR A 203 37.30 -0.38 -10.53
CA TYR A 203 36.83 0.82 -11.23
C TYR A 203 37.89 1.94 -11.11
N ILE A 204 38.37 2.23 -9.91
CA ILE A 204 39.42 3.25 -9.67
C ILE A 204 40.67 2.91 -10.46
N ALA A 205 41.14 1.65 -10.42
CA ALA A 205 42.36 1.22 -11.15
C ALA A 205 42.21 1.35 -12.68
N THR A 206 41.00 1.31 -13.24
CA THR A 206 40.77 1.37 -14.68
C THR A 206 40.49 2.77 -15.19
N THR A 207 39.90 3.63 -14.36
CA THR A 207 39.46 4.99 -14.73
C THR A 207 40.34 6.10 -14.14
N GLY A 208 41.07 5.81 -13.06
CA GLY A 208 41.79 6.82 -12.26
C GLY A 208 40.86 7.68 -11.39
N ILE A 209 39.55 7.41 -11.37
CA ILE A 209 38.55 8.22 -10.64
C ILE A 209 38.39 7.65 -9.22
N ASP A 210 38.91 8.33 -8.21
CA ASP A 210 38.79 7.96 -6.78
C ASP A 210 37.64 8.68 -6.08
N SER A 211 36.56 8.95 -6.79
CA SER A 211 35.39 9.55 -6.19
C SER A 211 34.26 8.51 -5.96
N ILE A 212 33.46 8.77 -4.94
CA ILE A 212 32.24 8.03 -4.62
C ILE A 212 31.05 8.96 -4.85
N GLN A 213 30.13 8.59 -5.73
CA GLN A 213 28.92 9.39 -6.03
C GLN A 213 27.92 9.33 -4.89
N THR A 214 27.75 8.15 -4.30
CA THR A 214 26.78 7.95 -3.21
C THR A 214 27.37 7.09 -2.12
N ILE A 215 27.35 7.59 -0.89
CA ILE A 215 27.67 6.83 0.31
C ILE A 215 26.33 6.41 0.93
N SER A 216 26.15 5.13 1.16
CA SER A 216 24.95 4.58 1.79
C SER A 216 25.27 4.10 3.20
N ILE A 217 24.41 4.43 4.17
CA ILE A 217 24.58 4.12 5.59
C ILE A 217 23.30 3.45 6.08
N ARG A 218 23.41 2.21 6.55
CA ARG A 218 22.29 1.48 7.13
C ARG A 218 22.24 1.71 8.64
N PRO A 219 21.17 2.36 9.16
CA PRO A 219 21.01 2.57 10.60
C PRO A 219 20.70 1.24 11.29
N ARG A 220 21.05 1.15 12.56
CA ARG A 220 20.67 0.03 13.43
C ARG A 220 19.18 0.11 13.81
N ASN A 221 18.66 1.33 14.00
CA ASN A 221 17.25 1.60 14.23
C ASN A 221 16.71 2.50 13.09
N PRO A 222 15.74 2.01 12.29
CA PRO A 222 15.13 2.79 11.22
C PRO A 222 14.47 4.11 11.67
N ASP A 223 13.97 4.16 12.93
CA ASP A 223 13.33 5.37 13.46
C ASP A 223 14.31 6.55 13.64
N LYS A 224 15.61 6.26 13.69
CA LYS A 224 16.66 7.27 13.80
C LYS A 224 17.26 7.72 12.47
N MET A 225 16.56 7.49 11.38
CA MET A 225 17.07 7.83 10.05
C MET A 225 17.27 9.34 9.86
N GLU A 226 16.35 10.17 10.35
CA GLU A 226 16.47 11.64 10.27
C GLU A 226 17.66 12.16 11.08
N GLU A 227 17.88 11.63 12.29
CA GLU A 227 19.02 11.94 13.10
C GLU A 227 20.33 11.58 12.36
N LEU A 228 20.36 10.38 11.75
CA LEU A 228 21.51 9.89 10.99
C LEU A 228 21.79 10.73 9.74
N LYS A 229 20.76 11.17 9.02
CA LYS A 229 20.87 12.11 7.90
C LYS A 229 21.60 13.39 8.34
N GLY A 230 21.12 14.02 9.41
CA GLY A 230 21.70 15.26 9.95
C GLY A 230 23.17 15.09 10.35
N ILE A 231 23.49 14.01 11.08
CA ILE A 231 24.87 13.71 11.50
C ILE A 231 25.79 13.50 10.29
N ALA A 232 25.37 12.68 9.32
CA ALA A 232 26.17 12.37 8.15
C ALA A 232 26.42 13.63 7.29
N GLN A 233 25.42 14.47 7.13
CA GLN A 233 25.50 15.73 6.40
C GLN A 233 26.46 16.70 7.10
N GLU A 234 26.31 16.90 8.41
CA GLU A 234 27.16 17.80 9.19
C GLU A 234 28.62 17.38 9.17
N LEU A 235 28.90 16.07 9.35
CA LEU A 235 30.28 15.55 9.33
C LEU A 235 30.95 15.76 7.98
N LEU A 236 30.24 15.49 6.87
CA LEU A 236 30.82 15.70 5.52
C LEU A 236 30.93 17.19 5.16
N GLN A 237 29.97 18.03 5.55
CA GLN A 237 30.02 19.46 5.31
C GLN A 237 31.24 20.12 5.98
N LYS A 238 31.56 19.67 7.20
CA LYS A 238 32.78 20.12 7.90
C LYS A 238 34.07 19.66 7.22
N ARG A 239 34.05 18.46 6.62
CA ARG A 239 35.24 17.88 5.99
C ARG A 239 35.48 18.36 4.56
N LEU A 240 34.39 18.72 3.86
CA LEU A 240 34.42 19.20 2.48
C LEU A 240 33.88 20.65 2.39
N PRO A 241 34.60 21.65 2.91
CA PRO A 241 34.14 23.03 2.86
C PRO A 241 34.01 23.50 1.40
N GLY A 242 32.89 24.18 1.08
CA GLY A 242 32.56 24.63 -0.27
C GLY A 242 31.83 23.58 -1.16
N ALA A 243 31.63 22.36 -0.67
CA ALA A 243 30.78 21.40 -1.33
C ALA A 243 29.37 21.41 -0.69
N GLU A 244 28.36 21.09 -1.48
CA GLU A 244 26.98 20.87 -1.01
C GLU A 244 26.77 19.38 -0.72
N VAL A 245 26.37 19.05 0.49
CA VAL A 245 26.13 17.68 0.92
C VAL A 245 24.63 17.45 1.03
N TYR A 246 24.12 16.50 0.24
CA TYR A 246 22.73 16.09 0.23
C TYR A 246 22.60 14.72 0.90
N ALA A 247 21.79 14.64 1.94
CA ALA A 247 21.46 13.38 2.60
C ALA A 247 19.97 13.10 2.47
N TYR A 248 19.61 11.94 1.96
CA TYR A 248 18.21 11.50 1.77
C TYR A 248 18.08 10.01 2.09
N SER A 249 16.85 9.57 2.34
CA SER A 249 16.55 8.17 2.56
C SER A 249 16.10 7.50 1.26
N ASN A 250 16.50 6.24 1.02
CA ASN A 250 16.03 5.46 -0.12
C ASN A 250 14.52 5.19 -0.11
N ILE A 251 13.85 5.47 1.00
CA ILE A 251 12.40 5.29 1.18
C ILE A 251 11.66 6.61 1.42
N GLU A 252 12.34 7.75 1.26
CA GLU A 252 11.76 9.08 1.56
C GLU A 252 10.51 9.38 0.71
N ASP A 253 10.57 9.07 -0.59
CA ASP A 253 9.42 9.23 -1.50
C ASP A 253 8.24 8.34 -1.08
N ILE A 254 8.54 7.14 -0.59
CA ILE A 254 7.53 6.20 -0.13
C ILE A 254 6.86 6.72 1.14
N LEU A 255 7.65 7.26 2.09
CA LEU A 255 7.13 7.85 3.32
C LEU A 255 6.29 9.10 3.03
N ALA A 256 6.74 9.96 2.12
CA ALA A 256 5.96 11.12 1.67
C ALA A 256 4.65 10.68 0.99
N GLY A 257 4.71 9.69 0.11
CA GLY A 257 3.51 9.08 -0.50
C GLY A 257 2.55 8.50 0.54
N GLN A 258 3.09 7.84 1.57
CA GLN A 258 2.29 7.30 2.68
C GLN A 258 1.55 8.40 3.45
N GLN A 259 2.17 9.54 3.70
CA GLN A 259 1.51 10.68 4.35
C GLN A 259 0.35 11.22 3.52
N ILE A 260 0.55 11.40 2.21
CA ILE A 260 -0.50 11.86 1.28
C ILE A 260 -1.66 10.86 1.25
N LEU A 261 -1.38 9.57 1.13
CA LEU A 261 -2.40 8.50 1.17
C LEU A 261 -3.12 8.46 2.51
N GLY A 262 -2.41 8.73 3.62
CA GLY A 262 -3.00 8.84 4.95
C GLY A 262 -4.03 9.97 5.04
N ILE A 263 -3.68 11.17 4.56
CA ILE A 263 -4.59 12.32 4.50
C ILE A 263 -5.80 12.02 3.60
N ALA A 264 -5.57 11.45 2.42
CA ALA A 264 -6.64 11.06 1.51
C ALA A 264 -7.59 10.02 2.15
N SER A 265 -7.04 9.02 2.83
CA SER A 265 -7.83 8.00 3.54
C SER A 265 -8.67 8.62 4.68
N GLN A 266 -8.12 9.58 5.44
CA GLN A 266 -8.88 10.30 6.46
C GLN A 266 -10.03 11.10 5.86
N ALA A 267 -9.79 11.83 4.76
CA ALA A 267 -10.82 12.58 4.06
C ALA A 267 -11.94 11.66 3.53
N LEU A 268 -11.58 10.52 2.93
CA LEU A 268 -12.54 9.52 2.47
C LEU A 268 -13.34 8.90 3.64
N THR A 269 -12.70 8.68 4.78
CA THR A 269 -13.39 8.18 5.99
C THR A 269 -14.42 9.17 6.50
N LEU A 270 -14.10 10.46 6.52
CA LEU A 270 -15.04 11.52 6.89
C LEU A 270 -16.23 11.59 5.93
N LEU A 271 -15.97 11.55 4.60
CA LEU A 271 -17.01 11.52 3.57
C LEU A 271 -17.91 10.29 3.71
N SER A 272 -17.33 9.14 4.02
CA SER A 272 -18.08 7.90 4.27
C SER A 272 -18.97 8.01 5.50
N GLY A 273 -18.46 8.63 6.58
CA GLY A 273 -19.26 8.93 7.78
C GLY A 273 -20.46 9.85 7.49
N ILE A 274 -20.22 10.91 6.73
CA ILE A 274 -21.30 11.83 6.29
C ILE A 274 -22.34 11.07 5.45
N SER A 275 -21.90 10.24 4.49
CA SER A 275 -22.78 9.44 3.65
C SER A 275 -23.65 8.46 4.46
N LEU A 276 -23.07 7.84 5.51
CA LEU A 276 -23.83 6.99 6.43
C LEU A 276 -24.89 7.78 7.22
N VAL A 277 -24.55 8.98 7.69
CA VAL A 277 -25.51 9.85 8.40
C VAL A 277 -26.67 10.24 7.45
N ILE A 278 -26.38 10.65 6.22
CA ILE A 278 -27.39 10.98 5.21
C ILE A 278 -28.29 9.78 4.94
N SER A 279 -27.70 8.58 4.80
CA SER A 279 -28.46 7.32 4.64
C SER A 279 -29.37 7.06 5.84
N GLY A 280 -28.87 7.27 7.07
CA GLY A 280 -29.66 7.16 8.30
C GLY A 280 -30.84 8.12 8.36
N VAL A 281 -30.65 9.37 7.98
CA VAL A 281 -31.74 10.35 7.89
C VAL A 281 -32.77 9.94 6.84
N GLY A 282 -32.31 9.44 5.69
CA GLY A 282 -33.21 8.88 4.65
C GLY A 282 -34.07 7.74 5.17
N ILE A 283 -33.47 6.76 5.85
CA ILE A 283 -34.17 5.63 6.46
C ILE A 283 -35.19 6.13 7.50
N THR A 284 -34.79 7.06 8.36
CA THR A 284 -35.68 7.66 9.37
C THR A 284 -36.91 8.28 8.73
N ASN A 285 -36.72 9.15 7.72
CA ASN A 285 -37.82 9.83 7.03
C ASN A 285 -38.77 8.85 6.34
N ILE A 286 -38.21 7.83 5.67
CA ILE A 286 -38.98 6.81 4.99
C ILE A 286 -39.76 5.94 5.98
N THR A 287 -39.15 5.61 7.13
CA THR A 287 -39.81 4.86 8.18
C THR A 287 -40.96 5.66 8.81
N ILE A 288 -40.77 6.97 9.04
CA ILE A 288 -41.84 7.86 9.54
C ILE A 288 -43.02 7.87 8.56
N ALA A 289 -42.74 8.06 7.27
CA ALA A 289 -43.82 8.05 6.24
C ALA A 289 -44.56 6.71 6.22
N ALA A 290 -43.82 5.57 6.32
CA ALA A 290 -44.42 4.24 6.39
C ALA A 290 -45.33 4.07 7.60
N VAL A 291 -44.96 4.58 8.76
CA VAL A 291 -45.80 4.54 9.98
C VAL A 291 -47.06 5.35 9.80
N ILE A 292 -46.95 6.58 9.25
CA ILE A 292 -48.12 7.44 9.01
C ILE A 292 -49.11 6.80 8.05
N GLU A 293 -48.66 6.28 6.89
CA GLU A 293 -49.51 5.63 5.91
C GLU A 293 -50.21 4.38 6.43
N ARG A 294 -49.58 3.65 7.38
CA ARG A 294 -50.09 2.41 7.95
C ARG A 294 -50.70 2.60 9.35
N THR A 295 -50.97 3.82 9.75
CA THR A 295 -51.49 4.12 11.10
C THR A 295 -52.77 3.33 11.40
N ALA A 296 -53.75 3.26 10.45
CA ALA A 296 -54.97 2.49 10.61
C ALA A 296 -54.74 0.97 10.72
N GLU A 297 -53.81 0.41 9.90
CA GLU A 297 -53.44 -1.00 9.97
C GLU A 297 -52.77 -1.37 11.30
N ILE A 298 -51.82 -0.50 11.77
CA ILE A 298 -51.19 -0.66 13.09
C ILE A 298 -52.23 -0.58 14.20
N GLY A 299 -53.16 0.37 14.14
CA GLY A 299 -54.25 0.53 15.08
C GLY A 299 -55.15 -0.70 15.15
N LEU A 300 -55.53 -1.26 13.98
CA LEU A 300 -56.31 -2.47 13.89
C LEU A 300 -55.59 -3.67 14.54
N ARG A 301 -54.31 -3.90 14.20
CA ARG A 301 -53.53 -4.96 14.78
C ARG A 301 -53.38 -4.84 16.29
N ARG A 302 -53.20 -3.60 16.80
CA ARG A 302 -53.17 -3.32 18.23
C ARG A 302 -54.50 -3.58 18.91
N ALA A 303 -55.63 -3.28 18.24
CA ALA A 303 -56.98 -3.52 18.73
C ALA A 303 -57.34 -5.02 18.86
N ILE A 304 -56.82 -5.86 17.94
CA ILE A 304 -57.01 -7.32 17.96
C ILE A 304 -55.95 -8.06 18.81
N GLY A 305 -55.10 -7.29 19.57
CA GLY A 305 -54.24 -7.86 20.61
C GLY A 305 -52.75 -7.93 20.29
N ALA A 306 -52.25 -7.35 19.19
CA ALA A 306 -50.82 -7.28 18.95
C ALA A 306 -50.09 -6.46 20.04
N THR A 307 -48.96 -6.97 20.51
CA THR A 307 -48.13 -6.30 21.53
C THR A 307 -47.31 -5.13 20.94
N LYS A 308 -46.92 -4.18 21.80
CA LYS A 308 -46.02 -3.08 21.38
C LYS A 308 -44.69 -3.60 20.80
N TYR A 309 -44.19 -4.67 21.35
CA TYR A 309 -42.93 -5.28 20.90
C TYR A 309 -43.05 -5.93 19.52
N GLU A 310 -44.16 -6.52 19.18
CA GLU A 310 -44.39 -7.11 17.85
C GLU A 310 -44.39 -6.04 16.76
N ILE A 311 -45.02 -4.88 16.99
CA ILE A 311 -45.01 -3.75 16.07
C ILE A 311 -43.58 -3.16 15.97
N LEU A 312 -42.89 -2.98 17.10
CA LEU A 312 -41.52 -2.46 17.11
C LEU A 312 -40.58 -3.35 16.28
N TRP A 313 -40.56 -4.65 16.58
CA TRP A 313 -39.71 -5.61 15.87
C TRP A 313 -40.03 -5.75 14.39
N GLN A 314 -41.29 -5.62 14.00
CA GLN A 314 -41.66 -5.64 12.58
C GLN A 314 -40.93 -4.56 11.80
N PHE A 315 -40.96 -3.28 12.25
CA PHE A 315 -40.28 -2.18 11.57
C PHE A 315 -38.79 -2.29 11.63
N ILE A 316 -38.21 -2.77 12.75
CA ILE A 316 -36.76 -3.02 12.88
C ILE A 316 -36.31 -4.09 11.91
N ILE A 317 -37.07 -5.20 11.75
CA ILE A 317 -36.72 -6.25 10.79
C ILE A 317 -36.87 -5.75 9.36
N GLU A 318 -37.88 -4.93 9.04
CA GLU A 318 -37.99 -4.28 7.73
C GLU A 318 -36.77 -3.45 7.39
N ALA A 319 -36.30 -2.61 8.33
CA ALA A 319 -35.10 -1.80 8.16
C ALA A 319 -33.83 -2.65 8.05
N ALA A 320 -33.70 -3.71 8.84
CA ALA A 320 -32.56 -4.62 8.80
C ALA A 320 -32.48 -5.36 7.45
N ILE A 321 -33.61 -5.83 6.90
CA ILE A 321 -33.66 -6.49 5.58
C ILE A 321 -33.22 -5.52 4.49
N LEU A 322 -33.75 -4.29 4.48
CA LEU A 322 -33.36 -3.27 3.50
C LEU A 322 -31.89 -2.92 3.59
N SER A 323 -31.37 -2.81 4.82
CA SER A 323 -29.95 -2.52 5.06
C SER A 323 -29.04 -3.66 4.60
N LEU A 324 -29.46 -4.91 4.82
CA LEU A 324 -28.71 -6.08 4.33
C LEU A 324 -28.70 -6.14 2.80
N VAL A 325 -29.86 -5.96 2.17
CA VAL A 325 -29.96 -5.98 0.70
C VAL A 325 -29.13 -4.85 0.10
N GLY A 326 -29.27 -3.60 0.61
CA GLY A 326 -28.48 -2.46 0.16
C GLY A 326 -26.98 -2.64 0.42
N GLY A 327 -26.61 -3.16 1.58
CA GLY A 327 -25.22 -3.42 1.95
C GLY A 327 -24.57 -4.51 1.08
N ILE A 328 -25.24 -5.64 0.88
CA ILE A 328 -24.73 -6.74 0.05
C ILE A 328 -24.58 -6.30 -1.42
N THR A 329 -25.58 -5.61 -1.96
CA THR A 329 -25.49 -5.10 -3.35
C THR A 329 -24.39 -4.04 -3.50
N ALA A 330 -24.19 -3.16 -2.51
CA ALA A 330 -23.11 -2.19 -2.49
C ALA A 330 -21.75 -2.87 -2.46
N ILE A 331 -21.54 -3.83 -1.56
CA ILE A 331 -20.28 -4.57 -1.45
C ILE A 331 -19.98 -5.30 -2.75
N ALA A 332 -20.96 -5.98 -3.36
CA ALA A 332 -20.79 -6.69 -4.62
C ALA A 332 -20.41 -5.74 -5.78
N ALA A 333 -21.08 -4.59 -5.87
CA ALA A 333 -20.80 -3.58 -6.90
C ALA A 333 -19.39 -2.97 -6.72
N ILE A 334 -19.03 -2.55 -5.51
CA ILE A 334 -17.73 -1.98 -5.22
C ILE A 334 -16.60 -3.00 -5.42
N HIS A 335 -16.80 -4.26 -4.98
CA HIS A 335 -15.84 -5.34 -5.23
C HIS A 335 -15.62 -5.57 -6.73
N GLY A 336 -16.70 -5.61 -7.52
CA GLY A 336 -16.60 -5.75 -8.98
C GLY A 336 -15.84 -4.60 -9.64
N ILE A 337 -16.12 -3.35 -9.26
CA ILE A 337 -15.42 -2.18 -9.76
C ILE A 337 -13.94 -2.22 -9.35
N THR A 338 -13.65 -2.48 -8.07
CA THR A 338 -12.27 -2.52 -7.55
C THR A 338 -11.46 -3.62 -8.23
N THR A 339 -12.05 -4.81 -8.42
CA THR A 339 -11.38 -5.91 -9.14
C THR A 339 -11.05 -5.52 -10.58
N GLY A 340 -11.99 -4.88 -11.29
CA GLY A 340 -11.76 -4.40 -12.65
C GLY A 340 -10.63 -3.37 -12.71
N VAL A 341 -10.63 -2.38 -11.82
CA VAL A 341 -9.55 -1.38 -11.71
C VAL A 341 -8.22 -2.04 -11.35
N ALA A 342 -8.21 -2.96 -10.38
CA ALA A 342 -7.00 -3.65 -9.96
C ALA A 342 -6.37 -4.48 -11.09
N MET A 343 -7.17 -5.12 -11.93
CA MET A 343 -6.69 -5.86 -13.10
C MET A 343 -6.06 -4.93 -14.16
N VAL A 344 -6.69 -3.78 -14.45
CA VAL A 344 -6.17 -2.83 -15.45
C VAL A 344 -4.85 -2.21 -15.01
N PHE A 345 -4.72 -1.87 -13.73
CA PHE A 345 -3.54 -1.18 -13.18
C PHE A 345 -2.54 -2.12 -12.48
N ASN A 346 -2.74 -3.45 -12.53
CA ASN A 346 -1.90 -4.45 -11.85
C ASN A 346 -1.70 -4.16 -10.35
N LEU A 347 -2.78 -3.71 -9.68
CA LEU A 347 -2.74 -3.42 -8.24
C LEU A 347 -2.88 -4.69 -7.41
N PRO A 348 -2.20 -4.80 -6.26
CA PRO A 348 -2.35 -5.91 -5.33
C PRO A 348 -3.68 -5.76 -4.59
N TYR A 349 -4.73 -6.39 -5.08
CA TYR A 349 -6.03 -6.42 -4.44
C TYR A 349 -6.36 -7.83 -3.98
N GLU A 350 -6.68 -7.97 -2.70
CA GLU A 350 -7.16 -9.20 -2.08
C GLU A 350 -8.52 -8.95 -1.43
N PHE A 351 -9.42 -9.92 -1.56
CA PHE A 351 -10.74 -9.84 -0.93
C PHE A 351 -10.64 -10.12 0.57
N GLU A 352 -10.82 -9.09 1.38
CA GLU A 352 -10.76 -9.22 2.83
C GLU A 352 -12.15 -9.37 3.47
N ILE A 353 -12.39 -10.50 4.12
CA ILE A 353 -13.63 -10.77 4.87
C ILE A 353 -13.84 -9.75 6.01
N LYS A 354 -12.77 -9.22 6.59
CA LYS A 354 -12.84 -8.19 7.64
C LYS A 354 -13.51 -6.92 7.14
N THR A 355 -13.11 -6.43 5.95
CA THR A 355 -13.66 -5.24 5.29
C THR A 355 -15.14 -5.44 4.97
N VAL A 356 -15.52 -6.61 4.47
CA VAL A 356 -16.93 -6.98 4.21
C VAL A 356 -17.75 -7.00 5.49
N SER A 357 -17.24 -7.66 6.54
CA SER A 357 -17.95 -7.77 7.83
C SER A 357 -18.13 -6.40 8.49
N PHE A 358 -17.13 -5.52 8.43
CA PHE A 358 -17.23 -4.17 8.97
C PHE A 358 -18.24 -3.32 8.17
N SER A 359 -18.21 -3.38 6.85
CA SER A 359 -19.15 -2.67 5.98
C SER A 359 -20.60 -3.13 6.20
N LEU A 360 -20.83 -4.44 6.30
CA LEU A 360 -22.15 -4.99 6.55
C LEU A 360 -22.64 -4.69 7.98
N GLY A 361 -21.75 -4.75 8.96
CA GLY A 361 -22.05 -4.34 10.33
C GLY A 361 -22.45 -2.87 10.44
N SER A 362 -21.75 -1.97 9.72
CA SER A 362 -22.11 -0.55 9.66
C SER A 362 -23.47 -0.31 9.01
N ALA A 363 -23.80 -1.07 7.94
CA ALA A 363 -25.10 -1.03 7.29
C ALA A 363 -26.23 -1.36 8.28
N LEU A 364 -26.08 -2.47 9.00
CA LEU A 364 -27.07 -2.90 10.00
C LEU A 364 -27.19 -1.91 11.16
N PHE A 365 -26.05 -1.42 11.66
CA PHE A 365 -26.03 -0.45 12.76
C PHE A 365 -26.79 0.83 12.40
N VAL A 366 -26.49 1.40 11.22
CA VAL A 366 -27.15 2.62 10.74
C VAL A 366 -28.63 2.36 10.41
N GLY A 367 -28.93 1.27 9.71
CA GLY A 367 -30.30 0.96 9.32
C GLY A 367 -31.24 0.71 10.50
N VAL A 368 -30.81 -0.14 11.42
CA VAL A 368 -31.58 -0.44 12.66
C VAL A 368 -31.65 0.80 13.56
N GLY A 369 -30.51 1.50 13.75
CA GLY A 369 -30.45 2.70 14.59
C GLY A 369 -31.35 3.82 14.09
N ALA A 370 -31.35 4.07 12.79
CA ALA A 370 -32.19 5.10 12.16
C ALA A 370 -33.69 4.76 12.22
N ALA A 371 -34.05 3.49 12.09
CA ALA A 371 -35.43 3.05 12.16
C ALA A 371 -35.95 2.94 13.61
N PHE A 372 -35.08 2.90 14.62
CA PHE A 372 -35.45 2.62 16.00
C PHE A 372 -36.45 3.63 16.58
N ILE A 373 -36.16 4.94 16.47
CA ILE A 373 -37.04 6.00 17.03
C ILE A 373 -38.42 6.01 16.36
N PRO A 374 -38.54 6.01 15.01
CA PRO A 374 -39.83 5.92 14.34
C PRO A 374 -40.65 4.65 14.73
N SER A 375 -39.95 3.51 14.78
CA SER A 375 -40.59 2.22 15.15
C SER A 375 -41.09 2.22 16.58
N LEU A 376 -40.37 2.86 17.51
CA LEU A 376 -40.80 3.02 18.88
C LEU A 376 -42.03 3.93 18.99
N ARG A 377 -42.12 4.97 18.16
CA ARG A 377 -43.34 5.82 18.08
C ARG A 377 -44.52 5.03 17.53
N ALA A 378 -44.32 4.25 16.47
CA ALA A 378 -45.36 3.40 15.89
C ALA A 378 -45.91 2.39 16.91
N SER A 379 -45.04 1.77 17.71
CA SER A 379 -45.43 0.78 18.72
C SER A 379 -46.31 1.35 19.86
N LYS A 380 -46.23 2.66 20.11
CA LYS A 380 -46.95 3.39 21.16
C LYS A 380 -48.27 4.01 20.66
N LEU A 381 -48.66 3.84 19.39
CA LEU A 381 -49.90 4.38 18.84
C LEU A 381 -51.12 3.82 19.63
N ASP A 382 -52.05 4.75 19.95
CA ASP A 382 -53.34 4.40 20.57
C ASP A 382 -54.27 3.83 19.50
N PRO A 383 -54.77 2.58 19.68
CA PRO A 383 -55.65 1.95 18.72
C PRO A 383 -56.91 2.78 18.40
N VAL A 384 -57.48 3.41 19.43
CA VAL A 384 -58.74 4.19 19.26
C VAL A 384 -58.51 5.44 18.42
N LYS A 385 -57.40 6.15 18.69
CA LYS A 385 -57.03 7.35 17.91
C LYS A 385 -56.61 7.00 16.49
N ALA A 386 -55.89 5.88 16.29
CA ALA A 386 -55.46 5.42 14.98
C ALA A 386 -56.63 5.07 14.04
N LEU A 387 -57.69 4.43 14.57
CA LEU A 387 -58.87 4.07 13.78
C LEU A 387 -59.84 5.25 13.55
N ARG A 388 -59.72 6.33 14.33
CA ARG A 388 -60.57 7.52 14.18
C ARG A 388 -60.02 8.54 13.16
N GLN A 389 -58.75 8.45 12.82
CA GLN A 389 -58.09 9.34 11.85
C GLN A 389 -58.10 8.79 10.40
N SER A 390 -58.58 7.59 10.20
CA SER A 390 -58.87 7.01 8.89
C SER A 390 -60.32 7.33 8.51
#